data_c757c321a4a54f40d03a4f7ac66d7a65
#
_entry.id   c757c321a4a54f40d03a4f7ac66d7a65
#
_cell.length_a   1.000
_cell.length_b   1.000
_cell.length_c   1.000
_cell.angle_alpha   90.00
_cell.angle_beta   90.00
_cell.angle_gamma   90.00
#
_symmetry.space_group_name_H-M   'P 1'
#
loop_
_entity.id
_entity.type
_entity.pdbx_description
1 polymer ?
#
loop_
_entity_poly.entity_id
_entity_poly.type
_entity_poly.pdbx_seq_one_letter_code
_entity_poly.pdbx_strand_id
1 'polypeptide(L)' 'MRRSVGKPCRFISARDPRATLRQIEDSARRLQLICAGQTLATLLADWQATAAMERFLEIMGEAVKRLPADLRSRHPSVP' A
#
# COMPACT_ATOMS: atom_id res chain seq x y z
N MET A 1 22.95 22.19 -7.66
CA MET A 1 22.96 21.59 -7.20
C MET A 1 22.58 21.04 -6.85
N ARG A 2 22.33 21.15 -6.80
CA ARG A 2 22.18 20.59 -6.24
C ARG A 2 21.66 19.97 -6.02
N ARG A 3 21.18 19.85 -6.32
CA ARG A 3 20.88 19.23 -6.02
C ARG A 3 20.50 18.24 -5.70
N SER A 4 20.08 17.71 -6.38
CA SER A 4 20.40 16.64 -5.46
C SER A 4 19.57 16.67 -4.20
N VAL A 5 19.01 17.76 -3.99
CA VAL A 5 18.29 17.98 -2.74
C VAL A 5 17.11 17.03 -2.61
N GLY A 6 16.32 16.92 -3.64
CA GLY A 6 15.16 16.06 -3.57
C GLY A 6 15.49 14.58 -3.52
N LYS A 7 16.59 14.21 -4.13
CA LYS A 7 16.97 12.82 -4.23
C LYS A 7 17.20 12.16 -2.86
N PRO A 8 17.95 12.80 -1.97
CA PRO A 8 18.13 12.20 -0.64
C PRO A 8 16.82 12.01 0.10
N CYS A 9 15.91 12.94 -0.05
CA CYS A 9 14.62 12.83 0.63
C CYS A 9 13.83 11.64 0.16
N ARG A 10 13.78 11.42 -1.17
CA ARG A 10 13.08 10.27 -1.71
C ARG A 10 13.70 8.98 -1.25
N PHE A 11 15.01 8.96 -1.23
CA PHE A 11 15.73 7.77 -0.85
C PHE A 11 15.45 7.41 0.60
N ILE A 12 15.44 8.40 1.47
CA ILE A 12 15.13 8.19 2.87
C ILE A 12 13.71 7.67 3.04
N SER A 13 12.78 8.23 2.30
CA SER A 13 11.38 7.80 2.37
C SER A 13 11.23 6.33 2.00
N ALA A 14 11.97 5.88 0.99
CA ALA A 14 11.87 4.50 0.53
C ALA A 14 12.35 3.52 1.60
N ARG A 15 13.24 3.98 2.49
CA ARG A 15 13.80 3.13 3.53
C ARG A 15 13.08 3.25 4.86
N ASP A 16 12.28 4.29 5.02
CA ASP A 16 11.63 4.57 6.28
C ASP A 16 10.42 3.65 6.46
N PRO A 17 10.45 2.75 7.46
CA PRO A 17 9.32 1.85 7.68
C PRO A 17 8.01 2.59 7.94
N ARG A 18 8.09 3.78 8.54
CA ARG A 18 6.88 4.55 8.82
C ARG A 18 6.22 5.02 7.54
N ALA A 19 7.02 5.41 6.55
CA ALA A 19 6.48 5.81 5.25
C ALA A 19 5.82 4.62 4.56
N THR A 20 6.45 3.44 4.66
CA THR A 20 5.89 2.23 4.08
C THR A 20 4.58 1.85 4.76
N LEU A 21 4.54 1.92 6.08
CA LEU A 21 3.32 1.60 6.84
C LEU A 21 2.20 2.57 6.49
N ARG A 22 2.53 3.85 6.31
CA ARG A 22 1.55 4.85 5.92
C ARG A 22 0.99 4.56 4.54
N GLN A 23 1.84 4.08 3.63
CA GLN A 23 1.39 3.70 2.29
C GLN A 23 0.40 2.53 2.37
N ILE A 24 0.68 1.55 3.23
CA ILE A 24 -0.21 0.43 3.41
C ILE A 24 -1.55 0.90 3.98
N GLU A 25 -1.49 1.76 4.99
CA GLU A 25 -2.70 2.29 5.62
C GLU A 25 -3.54 3.06 4.63
N ASP A 26 -2.90 3.90 3.83
CA ASP A 26 -3.60 4.72 2.84
C ASP A 26 -4.26 3.84 1.79
N SER A 27 -3.56 2.81 1.32
CA SER A 27 -4.12 1.88 0.34
C SER A 27 -5.30 1.12 0.93
N ALA A 28 -5.19 0.68 2.18
CA ALA A 28 -6.28 -0.03 2.85
C ALA A 28 -7.51 0.86 2.98
N ARG A 29 -7.30 2.13 3.30
CA ARG A 29 -8.40 3.08 3.41
C ARG A 29 -9.10 3.27 2.07
N ARG A 30 -8.34 3.35 1.01
CA ARG A 30 -8.92 3.50 -0.33
C ARG A 30 -9.69 2.25 -0.74
N LEU A 31 -9.19 1.08 -0.37
CA LEU A 31 -9.94 -0.15 -0.59
C LEU A 31 -11.27 -0.12 0.14
N GLN A 32 -11.27 0.33 1.38
CA GLN A 32 -12.50 0.44 2.15
C GLN A 32 -13.50 1.38 1.49
N LEU A 33 -13.02 2.50 0.94
CA LEU A 33 -13.89 3.44 0.24
C LEU A 33 -14.49 2.83 -1.01
N ILE A 34 -13.71 2.05 -1.75
CA ILE A 34 -14.22 1.38 -2.94
C ILE A 34 -15.32 0.39 -2.56
N CYS A 35 -15.14 -0.32 -1.45
CA CYS A 35 -16.07 -1.35 -1.04
C CYS A 35 -17.30 -0.82 -0.30
N ALA A 36 -17.26 0.44 0.14
CA ALA A 36 -18.33 1.00 0.97
C ALA A 36 -19.67 0.95 0.22
N GLY A 37 -20.66 0.36 0.84
CA GLY A 37 -21.99 0.29 0.26
C GLY A 37 -22.13 -0.67 -0.91
N GLN A 38 -21.09 -1.48 -1.18
CA GLN A 38 -21.10 -2.40 -2.30
C GLN A 38 -21.26 -3.84 -1.83
N THR A 39 -21.87 -4.65 -2.67
CA THR A 39 -21.86 -6.10 -2.46
C THR A 39 -20.77 -6.71 -3.33
N LEU A 40 -20.45 -7.98 -3.09
CA LEU A 40 -19.50 -8.67 -3.94
C LEU A 40 -19.96 -8.67 -5.40
N ALA A 41 -21.27 -8.90 -5.60
CA ALA A 41 -21.81 -8.95 -6.96
C ALA A 41 -21.65 -7.61 -7.67
N THR A 42 -21.92 -6.49 -6.98
CA THR A 42 -21.81 -5.18 -7.62
C THR A 42 -20.35 -4.83 -7.89
N LEU A 43 -19.44 -5.22 -6.99
CA LEU A 43 -18.02 -4.98 -7.21
C LEU A 43 -17.50 -5.76 -8.41
N LEU A 44 -17.88 -7.03 -8.53
CA LEU A 44 -17.42 -7.86 -9.63
C LEU A 44 -17.97 -7.38 -10.98
N ALA A 45 -19.13 -6.74 -10.96
CA ALA A 45 -19.71 -6.19 -12.18
C ALA A 45 -19.05 -4.88 -12.60
N ASP A 46 -18.32 -4.24 -11.71
CA ASP A 46 -17.67 -2.96 -11.96
C ASP A 46 -16.19 -3.20 -12.21
N TRP A 47 -15.83 -3.27 -13.50
CA TRP A 47 -14.44 -3.58 -13.85
C TRP A 47 -13.47 -2.49 -13.42
N GLN A 48 -13.93 -1.24 -13.33
CA GLN A 48 -13.06 -0.15 -12.88
C GLN A 48 -12.74 -0.29 -11.40
N ALA A 49 -13.75 -0.61 -10.58
CA ALA A 49 -13.53 -0.84 -9.17
C ALA A 49 -12.63 -2.04 -8.95
N THR A 50 -12.85 -3.10 -9.70
CA THR A 50 -12.03 -4.32 -9.59
C THR A 50 -10.58 -4.02 -9.94
N ALA A 51 -10.35 -3.28 -11.02
CA ALA A 51 -9.00 -2.93 -11.42
C ALA A 51 -8.30 -2.07 -10.36
N ALA A 52 -9.04 -1.12 -9.78
CA ALA A 52 -8.49 -0.27 -8.74
C ALA A 52 -8.13 -1.09 -7.49
N MET A 53 -8.99 -2.03 -7.12
CA MET A 53 -8.73 -2.90 -5.97
C MET A 53 -7.48 -3.73 -6.19
N GLU A 54 -7.34 -4.31 -7.38
CA GLU A 54 -6.15 -5.07 -7.72
C GLU A 54 -4.89 -4.22 -7.59
N ARG A 55 -4.97 -3.00 -8.08
CA ARG A 55 -3.82 -2.09 -8.01
C ARG A 55 -3.44 -1.79 -6.58
N PHE A 56 -4.41 -1.50 -5.72
CA PHE A 56 -4.11 -1.21 -4.32
C PHE A 56 -3.58 -2.43 -3.59
N LEU A 57 -4.09 -3.61 -3.92
CA LEU A 57 -3.57 -4.84 -3.32
C LEU A 57 -2.13 -5.08 -3.74
N GLU A 58 -1.79 -4.80 -5.00
CA GLU A 58 -0.41 -4.91 -5.47
C GLU A 58 0.49 -3.93 -4.72
N ILE A 59 0.03 -2.70 -4.55
CA ILE A 59 0.81 -1.69 -3.84
C ILE A 59 1.06 -2.13 -2.41
N MET A 60 0.03 -2.65 -1.75
CA MET A 60 0.17 -3.12 -0.38
C MET A 60 1.12 -4.30 -0.28
N GLY A 61 1.03 -5.24 -1.23
CA GLY A 61 1.92 -6.39 -1.24
C GLY A 61 3.38 -5.98 -1.40
N GLU A 62 3.65 -5.04 -2.31
CA GLU A 62 5.00 -4.55 -2.50
C GLU A 62 5.49 -3.81 -1.28
N ALA A 63 4.62 -3.03 -0.65
CA ALA A 63 4.99 -2.28 0.54
C ALA A 63 5.35 -3.21 1.69
N VAL A 64 4.60 -4.27 1.87
CA VAL A 64 4.89 -5.26 2.92
C VAL A 64 6.26 -5.88 2.70
N LYS A 65 6.62 -6.16 1.47
CA LYS A 65 7.92 -6.74 1.15
C LYS A 65 9.08 -5.81 1.52
N ARG A 66 8.83 -4.51 1.56
CA ARG A 66 9.87 -3.54 1.91
C ARG A 66 10.06 -3.37 3.41
N LEU A 67 9.15 -3.91 4.22
CA LEU A 67 9.28 -3.80 5.66
C LEU A 67 10.45 -4.63 6.16
N PRO A 68 11.14 -4.18 7.22
CA PRO A 68 12.22 -4.96 7.80
C PRO A 68 11.74 -6.33 8.24
N ALA A 69 12.63 -7.31 8.13
CA ALA A 69 12.28 -8.69 8.46
C ALA A 69 11.84 -8.85 9.91
N ASP A 70 12.47 -8.13 10.81
CA ASP A 70 12.13 -8.23 12.22
C ASP A 70 10.73 -7.68 12.49
N LEU A 71 10.34 -6.63 11.78
CA LEU A 71 9.01 -6.07 11.92
C LEU A 71 7.97 -7.06 11.40
N ARG A 72 8.25 -7.71 10.27
CA ARG A 72 7.33 -8.69 9.73
C ARG A 72 7.18 -9.90 10.64
N SER A 73 8.25 -10.29 11.30
CA SER A 73 8.19 -11.46 12.18
C SER A 73 7.41 -11.19 13.45
N ARG A 74 7.23 -9.93 13.82
CA ARG A 74 6.39 -9.57 14.95
C ARG A 74 4.90 -9.74 14.65
N HIS A 75 4.57 -9.84 13.38
CA HIS A 75 3.19 -9.96 12.94
C HIS A 75 3.06 -11.12 11.97
N PRO A 76 3.21 -12.36 12.49
CA PRO A 76 3.26 -13.53 11.61
C PRO A 76 1.95 -13.79 10.86
N SER A 77 0.86 -13.18 11.29
CA SER A 77 -0.41 -13.33 10.58
C SER A 77 -0.47 -12.50 9.30
N VAL A 78 0.50 -11.63 9.07
CA VAL A 78 0.55 -10.80 7.87
C VAL A 78 1.36 -11.56 6.82
N PRO A 79 0.73 -11.84 5.68
CA PRO A 79 1.42 -12.59 4.60
C PRO A 79 2.59 -11.86 3.99
#